data_12bf682212f2aa3f4e2182c60f440e7b
#
_entry.id   12bf682212f2aa3f4e2182c60f440e7b
#
_cell.length_a   1.000
_cell.length_b   1.000
_cell.length_c   1.000
_cell.angle_alpha   90.00
_cell.angle_beta   90.00
_cell.angle_gamma   90.00
#
_symmetry.space_group_name_H-M   'P 1'
#
loop_
_entity.id
_entity.type
_entity.pdbx_description
1 polymer ?
#
loop_
_entity_poly.entity_id
_entity_poly.type
_entity_poly.pdbx_seq_one_letter_code
_entity_poly.pdbx_strand_id
1 'polypeptide(L)'
;MARFDICRDTDGQTYLDVQASVLSGLNTRLLVPLMPPDQAPSPARRLNPIFVVDGERLVMVTQYLAAVPTSELGPSMGSLVGYADEISAALDMAFYGF
;
A
#
# COMPACT_ATOMS: atom_id res chain seq x y z
N MET A 1 12.49 -3.49 -5.12
CA MET A 1 11.44 -2.71 -4.46
C MET A 1 11.63 -2.79 -2.95
N ALA A 2 11.47 -1.67 -2.27
CA ALA A 2 11.65 -1.60 -0.83
C ALA A 2 10.29 -1.41 -0.13
N ARG A 3 10.24 -1.69 1.16
CA ARG A 3 9.05 -1.43 1.98
C ARG A 3 8.65 0.05 1.86
N PHE A 4 7.36 0.31 1.74
CA PHE A 4 6.73 1.62 1.54
C PHE A 4 6.92 2.22 0.15
N ASP A 5 7.51 1.50 -0.79
CA ASP A 5 7.55 1.94 -2.18
C ASP A 5 6.15 1.87 -2.82
N ILE A 6 5.95 2.72 -3.81
CA ILE A 6 4.73 2.75 -4.61
C ILE A 6 5.04 2.09 -5.95
N CYS A 7 4.15 1.23 -6.42
CA CYS A 7 4.28 0.58 -7.72
C CYS A 7 2.92 0.42 -8.38
N ARG A 8 2.90 -0.02 -9.64
CA ARG A 8 1.68 -0.38 -10.37
C ARG A 8 1.80 -1.79 -10.91
N ASP A 9 0.67 -2.49 -10.99
CA ASP A 9 0.60 -3.77 -11.67
C ASP A 9 0.33 -3.59 -13.17
N THR A 10 0.19 -4.71 -13.87
CA THR A 10 -0.06 -4.71 -15.33
C THR A 10 -1.40 -4.12 -15.70
N ASP A 11 -2.36 -4.06 -14.77
CA ASP A 11 -3.68 -3.46 -14.99
C ASP A 11 -3.72 -1.97 -14.62
N GLY A 12 -2.61 -1.41 -14.17
CA GLY A 12 -2.52 -0.01 -13.80
C GLY A 12 -2.98 0.32 -12.39
N GLN A 13 -3.29 -0.68 -11.55
CA GLN A 13 -3.63 -0.44 -10.16
C GLN A 13 -2.39 0.00 -9.38
N THR A 14 -2.51 1.10 -8.64
CA THR A 14 -1.44 1.61 -7.79
C THR A 14 -1.46 0.90 -6.44
N TYR A 15 -0.28 0.51 -5.97
CA TYR A 15 -0.10 -0.21 -4.71
C TYR A 15 0.98 0.39 -3.85
N LEU A 16 0.83 0.19 -2.55
CA LEU A 16 1.84 0.47 -1.54
C LEU A 16 2.43 -0.85 -1.07
N ASP A 17 3.75 -0.98 -1.12
CA ASP A 17 4.47 -2.16 -0.62
C ASP A 17 4.58 -2.07 0.91
N VAL A 18 4.05 -3.06 1.60
CA VAL A 18 4.08 -3.12 3.06
C VAL A 18 4.83 -4.35 3.58
N GLN A 19 5.46 -5.11 2.69
CA GLN A 19 6.20 -6.31 3.07
C GLN A 19 7.47 -5.96 3.83
N ALA A 20 7.74 -6.71 4.90
CA ALA A 20 8.97 -6.52 5.67
C ALA A 20 10.20 -6.73 4.78
N SER A 21 11.22 -5.89 4.95
CA SER A 21 12.43 -5.91 4.11
C SER A 21 13.17 -7.25 4.18
N VAL A 22 13.10 -7.95 5.30
CA VAL A 22 13.73 -9.28 5.47
C VAL A 22 13.15 -10.31 4.49
N LEU A 23 11.95 -10.08 3.96
CA LEU A 23 11.28 -10.99 3.03
C LEU A 23 11.46 -10.59 1.56
N SER A 24 12.36 -9.67 1.26
CA SER A 24 12.52 -9.12 -0.10
C SER A 24 12.92 -10.16 -1.15
N GLY A 25 13.43 -11.33 -0.73
CA GLY A 25 13.80 -12.41 -1.66
C GLY A 25 12.63 -13.27 -2.13
N LEU A 26 11.42 -13.08 -1.59
CA LEU A 26 10.26 -13.83 -2.03
C LEU A 26 9.81 -13.39 -3.43
N ASN A 27 9.13 -14.28 -4.15
CA ASN A 27 8.59 -13.97 -5.48
C ASN A 27 7.20 -13.31 -5.42
N THR A 28 6.76 -12.94 -4.23
CA THR A 28 5.53 -12.19 -4.00
C THR A 28 5.81 -10.97 -3.14
N ARG A 29 4.93 -9.96 -3.26
CA ARG A 29 4.96 -8.78 -2.40
C ARG A 29 3.61 -8.63 -1.73
N LEU A 30 3.62 -8.27 -0.45
CA LEU A 30 2.40 -7.90 0.27
C LEU A 30 2.11 -6.43 -0.03
N LEU A 31 1.00 -6.18 -0.71
CA LEU A 31 0.66 -4.86 -1.24
C LEU A 31 -0.72 -4.44 -0.74
N VAL A 32 -0.87 -3.13 -0.54
CA VAL A 32 -2.15 -2.51 -0.22
C VAL A 32 -2.51 -1.57 -1.37
N PRO A 33 -3.72 -1.70 -1.96
CA PRO A 33 -4.14 -0.78 -3.01
C PRO A 33 -4.23 0.66 -2.52
N LEU A 34 -3.75 1.58 -3.34
CA LEU A 34 -3.95 3.02 -3.18
C LEU A 34 -4.98 3.44 -4.22
N MET A 35 -6.14 3.90 -3.77
CA MET A 35 -7.28 4.16 -4.65
C MET A 35 -7.79 5.59 -4.52
N PRO A 36 -8.25 6.20 -5.62
CA PRO A 36 -8.93 7.49 -5.52
C PRO A 36 -10.13 7.41 -4.56
N PRO A 37 -10.46 8.48 -3.83
CA PRO A 37 -11.55 8.44 -2.84
C PRO A 37 -12.90 8.01 -3.41
N ASP A 38 -13.18 8.33 -4.67
CA ASP A 38 -14.44 7.96 -5.33
C ASP A 38 -14.53 6.47 -5.70
N GLN A 39 -13.40 5.77 -5.71
CA GLN A 39 -13.34 4.33 -6.00
C GLN A 39 -13.10 3.48 -4.75
N ALA A 40 -12.71 4.12 -3.66
CA ALA A 40 -12.42 3.43 -2.41
C ALA A 40 -13.69 3.25 -1.57
N PRO A 41 -13.74 2.23 -0.68
CA PRO A 41 -14.79 2.19 0.35
C PRO A 41 -14.71 3.43 1.24
N SER A 42 -15.78 3.73 1.96
CA SER A 42 -15.78 4.85 2.92
C SER A 42 -14.63 4.67 3.91
N PRO A 43 -13.73 5.67 4.05
CA PRO A 43 -12.56 5.52 4.91
C PRO A 43 -12.95 5.29 6.37
N ALA A 44 -12.37 4.26 6.96
CA ALA A 44 -12.46 4.01 8.38
C ALA A 44 -11.25 4.65 9.08
N ARG A 45 -11.50 5.22 10.24
CA ARG A 45 -10.48 5.93 11.01
C ARG A 45 -9.31 5.01 11.33
N ARG A 46 -8.07 5.49 11.11
CA ARG A 46 -6.81 4.79 11.30
C ARG A 46 -6.58 3.65 10.32
N LEU A 47 -7.63 2.94 9.88
CA LEU A 47 -7.50 1.85 8.93
C LEU A 47 -7.16 2.36 7.52
N ASN A 48 -7.71 3.50 7.12
CA ASN A 48 -7.65 4.00 5.76
C ASN A 48 -7.05 5.42 5.69
N PRO A 49 -5.75 5.59 5.96
CA PRO A 49 -5.13 6.89 5.80
C PRO A 49 -5.16 7.34 4.34
N ILE A 50 -5.13 8.65 4.12
CA ILE A 50 -5.12 9.25 2.80
C ILE A 50 -3.76 9.91 2.61
N PHE A 51 -3.12 9.62 1.46
CA PHE A 51 -1.84 10.21 1.09
C PHE A 51 -1.97 10.98 -0.21
N VAL A 52 -1.14 12.00 -0.37
CA VAL A 52 -1.04 12.73 -1.65
C VAL A 52 0.16 12.17 -2.40
N VAL A 53 -0.10 11.61 -3.58
CA VAL A 53 0.92 11.01 -4.45
C VAL A 53 0.82 11.69 -5.80
N ASP A 54 1.88 12.39 -6.22
CA ASP A 54 1.91 13.17 -7.47
C ASP A 54 0.71 14.13 -7.61
N GLY A 55 0.36 14.79 -6.51
CA GLY A 55 -0.75 15.74 -6.49
C GLY A 55 -2.14 15.10 -6.40
N GLU A 56 -2.24 13.79 -6.36
CA GLU A 56 -3.51 13.06 -6.29
C GLU A 56 -3.71 12.47 -4.89
N ARG A 57 -4.91 12.65 -4.36
CA ARG A 57 -5.28 12.05 -3.06
C ARG A 57 -5.64 10.59 -3.27
N LEU A 58 -4.95 9.70 -2.56
CA LEU A 58 -5.17 8.25 -2.64
C LEU A 58 -5.45 7.69 -1.25
N VAL A 59 -6.45 6.83 -1.15
CA VAL A 59 -6.82 6.13 0.08
C VAL A 59 -6.06 4.82 0.15
N MET A 60 -5.37 4.59 1.27
CA MET A 60 -4.75 3.29 1.56
C MET A 60 -5.85 2.32 2.00
N VAL A 61 -6.25 1.42 1.09
CA VAL A 61 -7.33 0.47 1.36
C VAL A 61 -6.76 -0.78 2.02
N THR A 62 -6.43 -0.65 3.29
CA THR A 62 -5.69 -1.65 4.07
C THR A 62 -6.40 -3.00 4.10
N GLN A 63 -7.74 -3.02 4.14
CA GLN A 63 -8.52 -4.25 4.15
C GLN A 63 -8.46 -5.03 2.83
N TYR A 64 -7.91 -4.42 1.76
CA TYR A 64 -7.69 -5.11 0.48
C TYR A 64 -6.25 -5.62 0.34
N LEU A 65 -5.50 -5.68 1.43
CA LEU A 65 -4.15 -6.26 1.44
C LEU A 65 -4.13 -7.59 0.70
N ALA A 66 -3.17 -7.75 -0.20
CA ALA A 66 -3.04 -8.97 -0.99
C ALA A 66 -1.59 -9.28 -1.31
N ALA A 67 -1.30 -10.56 -1.52
CA ALA A 67 -0.02 -11.01 -2.04
C ALA A 67 -0.08 -10.99 -3.56
N VAL A 68 0.87 -10.29 -4.19
CA VAL A 68 0.91 -10.14 -5.65
C VAL A 68 2.25 -10.66 -6.15
N PRO A 69 2.27 -11.51 -7.20
CA PRO A 69 3.52 -11.97 -7.80
C PRO A 69 4.38 -10.81 -8.30
N THR A 70 5.68 -10.86 -8.02
CA THR A 70 6.60 -9.80 -8.45
C THR A 70 6.63 -9.64 -9.97
N SER A 71 6.35 -10.71 -10.72
CA SER A 71 6.31 -10.67 -12.19
C SER A 71 5.21 -9.76 -12.74
N GLU A 72 4.20 -9.41 -11.93
CA GLU A 72 3.11 -8.54 -12.35
C GLU A 72 3.34 -7.07 -11.99
N LEU A 73 4.47 -6.74 -11.38
CA LEU A 73 4.73 -5.42 -10.84
C LEU A 73 5.75 -4.67 -11.67
N GLY A 74 5.49 -3.38 -11.87
CA GLY A 74 6.44 -2.46 -12.48
C GLY A 74 7.46 -1.95 -11.45
N PRO A 75 8.34 -1.05 -11.87
CA PRO A 75 9.36 -0.49 -11.00
C PRO A 75 8.75 0.42 -9.94
N SER A 76 9.54 0.72 -8.91
CA SER A 76 9.18 1.71 -7.90
C SER A 76 8.92 3.08 -8.55
N MET A 77 7.81 3.71 -8.16
CA MET A 77 7.41 5.03 -8.65
C MET A 77 7.60 6.11 -7.59
N GLY A 78 8.06 5.75 -6.41
CA GLY A 78 8.24 6.65 -5.29
C GLY A 78 8.13 5.90 -3.99
N SER A 79 8.15 6.62 -2.88
CA SER A 79 8.12 6.02 -1.55
C SER A 79 7.27 6.85 -0.59
N LEU A 80 6.54 6.16 0.28
CA LEU A 80 5.82 6.78 1.39
C LEU A 80 6.52 6.51 2.73
N VAL A 81 7.82 6.30 2.72
CA VAL A 81 8.59 6.02 3.94
C VAL A 81 8.43 7.11 5.00
N GLY A 82 8.20 8.35 4.61
CA GLY A 82 7.95 9.45 5.54
C GLY A 82 6.66 9.29 6.35
N TYR A 83 5.77 8.40 5.94
CA TYR A 83 4.50 8.11 6.62
C TYR A 83 4.49 6.73 7.27
N ALA A 84 5.67 6.19 7.55
CA ALA A 84 5.81 4.82 8.08
C ALA A 84 4.95 4.57 9.33
N ASP A 85 4.87 5.54 10.24
CA ASP A 85 4.09 5.39 11.47
C ASP A 85 2.59 5.27 11.19
N GLU A 86 2.05 6.10 10.28
CA GLU A 86 0.65 6.03 9.90
C GLU A 86 0.32 4.73 9.18
N ILE A 87 1.22 4.28 8.31
CA ILE A 87 1.06 3.01 7.58
C ILE A 87 1.07 1.84 8.55
N SER A 88 2.03 1.82 9.48
CA SER A 88 2.12 0.77 10.51
C SER A 88 0.88 0.75 11.41
N ALA A 89 0.37 1.92 11.79
CA ALA A 89 -0.86 2.02 12.58
C ALA A 89 -2.07 1.45 11.83
N ALA A 90 -2.16 1.67 10.52
CA ALA A 90 -3.25 1.12 9.70
C ALA A 90 -3.17 -0.41 9.64
N LEU A 91 -1.97 -0.97 9.46
CA LEU A 91 -1.75 -2.41 9.47
C LEU A 91 -2.10 -3.01 10.83
N ASP A 92 -1.69 -2.37 11.92
CA ASP A 92 -2.00 -2.83 13.27
C ASP A 92 -3.52 -2.82 13.51
N MET A 93 -4.22 -1.80 13.02
CA MET A 93 -5.68 -1.75 13.11
C MET A 93 -6.32 -2.93 12.37
N ALA A 94 -5.81 -3.27 11.19
CA ALA A 94 -6.35 -4.38 10.40
C ALA A 94 -6.11 -5.73 11.06
N PHE A 95 -4.95 -5.93 11.71
CA PHE A 95 -4.57 -7.23 12.26
C PHE A 95 -4.90 -7.39 13.74
N TYR A 96 -4.88 -6.31 14.51
CA TYR A 96 -5.05 -6.38 15.97
C TYR A 96 -6.25 -5.58 16.48
N GLY A 97 -6.83 -4.71 15.66
CA GLY A 97 -7.96 -3.88 16.04
C GLY A 97 -7.56 -2.65 16.87
N PHE A 98 -6.26 -2.33 16.92
CA PHE A 98 -5.79 -1.13 17.63
C PHE A 98 -4.42 -0.69 17.19
#